data_139f09808a59d0f0608f50af73dd05aa
#
_entry.id   139f09808a59d0f0608f50af73dd05aa
#
_cell.length_a   1.000
_cell.length_b   1.000
_cell.length_c   1.000
_cell.angle_alpha   90.00
_cell.angle_beta   90.00
_cell.angle_gamma   90.00
#
_symmetry.space_group_name_H-M   'P 1'
#
loop_
_entity.id
_entity.type
_entity.pdbx_description
1 polymer ?
#
loop_
_entity_poly.entity_id
_entity_poly.type
_entity_poly.pdbx_seq_one_letter_code
_entity_poly.pdbx_strand_id
1 'polypeptide(L)'
;MNLLLALFYISRTMKIRNMCGYIFILLLVSCHQKDEGIYDPDQSYKVVVNGIIDSLFENDNTDVLPHCIVSVIRNNVEVQQHSFFIETTAARSIKDMKYPLLELNLPSGEYYLLAWIDYRITEDSPYYITENLRSVRMKSEVAGMDKKAYAAVLPLTIFPDSPIGQICNLDFYSPLSSYTLTTDLKEESLDERMTAILTYKGYLPVAYDVLSGRCVASLANPTMRYDGIQKERDKYIVASDCLFMNKGKISSLDMGVMIGNSKGGIVYHAPSISFSLEAARHITKHVEMADLGESNIIDGEITGEIDIIIN
;
A
#
# COMPACT_ATOMS: atom_id res chain seq x y z
N MET A 1 10.26 57.71 23.56
CA MET A 1 10.88 59.01 24.01
C MET A 1 12.35 59.13 23.59
N ASN A 2 13.03 58.08 23.19
CA ASN A 2 14.47 58.15 22.84
C ASN A 2 14.81 58.41 21.37
N LEU A 3 13.84 58.27 20.45
CA LEU A 3 14.08 58.43 19.00
C LEU A 3 14.09 59.89 18.55
N LEU A 4 13.28 60.76 19.20
CA LEU A 4 13.21 62.21 18.91
C LEU A 4 14.48 62.97 19.37
N LEU A 5 15.10 62.52 20.45
CA LEU A 5 16.35 63.11 20.94
C LEU A 5 17.56 62.76 20.06
N ALA A 6 17.59 61.57 19.47
CA ALA A 6 18.65 61.16 18.51
C ALA A 6 18.55 61.94 17.19
N LEU A 7 17.37 62.25 16.71
CA LEU A 7 17.16 63.07 15.52
C LEU A 7 17.59 64.52 15.71
N PHE A 8 17.38 65.11 16.91
CA PHE A 8 17.82 66.44 17.21
C PHE A 8 19.38 66.60 17.33
N TYR A 9 20.07 65.55 17.76
CA TYR A 9 21.53 65.56 17.86
C TYR A 9 22.20 65.41 16.49
N ILE A 10 21.61 64.65 15.56
CA ILE A 10 22.11 64.45 14.21
C ILE A 10 21.89 65.70 13.35
N SER A 11 20.86 66.48 13.60
CA SER A 11 20.54 67.74 12.88
C SER A 11 21.57 68.86 13.08
N ARG A 12 22.36 68.84 14.18
CA ARG A 12 23.28 69.88 14.54
C ARG A 12 24.71 69.75 13.97
N THR A 13 25.05 68.57 13.46
CA THR A 13 26.42 68.25 13.03
C THR A 13 26.60 67.88 11.54
N MET A 14 25.55 67.72 10.76
CA MET A 14 25.63 67.38 9.36
C MET A 14 25.13 68.48 8.44
N LYS A 15 25.98 68.91 7.46
CA LYS A 15 25.59 69.78 6.39
C LYS A 15 24.43 69.17 5.61
N ILE A 16 23.38 69.93 5.35
CA ILE A 16 22.09 69.58 4.74
C ILE A 16 22.19 68.67 3.47
N ARG A 17 23.33 68.64 2.80
CA ARG A 17 23.57 67.89 1.59
C ARG A 17 23.67 66.35 1.75
N ASN A 18 23.94 65.86 2.96
CA ASN A 18 23.98 64.42 3.27
C ASN A 18 22.73 63.91 3.99
N MET A 19 21.81 64.80 4.41
CA MET A 19 20.62 64.42 5.19
C MET A 19 19.60 63.64 4.36
N CYS A 20 19.48 63.95 3.04
CA CYS A 20 18.58 63.24 2.14
C CYS A 20 18.94 61.76 1.95
N GLY A 21 20.27 61.43 1.95
CA GLY A 21 20.73 60.03 1.83
C GLY A 21 20.40 59.15 3.02
N TYR A 22 20.51 59.72 4.23
CA TYR A 22 20.21 58.95 5.47
C TYR A 22 18.72 58.77 5.71
N ILE A 23 17.88 59.74 5.34
CA ILE A 23 16.41 59.61 5.38
C ILE A 23 15.95 58.53 4.38
N PHE A 24 16.59 58.43 3.20
CA PHE A 24 16.26 57.39 2.22
C PHE A 24 16.67 55.99 2.68
N ILE A 25 17.81 55.87 3.37
CA ILE A 25 18.26 54.58 3.96
C ILE A 25 17.37 54.16 5.12
N LEU A 26 16.93 55.09 5.98
CA LEU A 26 15.98 54.80 7.07
C LEU A 26 14.59 54.42 6.57
N LEU A 27 14.13 54.99 5.44
CA LEU A 27 12.86 54.62 4.81
C LEU A 27 12.97 53.23 4.14
N LEU A 28 14.14 52.86 3.57
CA LEU A 28 14.36 51.52 2.99
C LEU A 28 14.44 50.44 4.07
N VAL A 29 14.96 50.76 5.26
CA VAL A 29 15.00 49.78 6.38
C VAL A 29 13.62 49.65 7.03
N SER A 30 12.79 50.71 7.02
CA SER A 30 11.42 50.65 7.54
C SER A 30 10.44 49.88 6.67
N CYS A 31 10.74 49.70 5.35
CA CYS A 31 9.90 48.91 4.44
C CYS A 31 10.19 47.40 4.50
N HIS A 32 11.15 46.93 5.35
CA HIS A 32 11.45 45.52 5.52
C HIS A 32 11.08 44.96 6.89
N GLN A 33 10.20 45.63 7.65
CA GLN A 33 9.41 44.86 8.60
C GLN A 33 8.39 44.09 7.76
N LYS A 34 8.78 42.89 7.26
CA LYS A 34 7.81 41.81 7.14
C LYS A 34 7.03 41.83 8.45
N ASP A 35 5.72 42.01 8.39
CA ASP A 35 4.86 41.49 9.43
C ASP A 35 5.30 40.03 9.59
N GLU A 36 6.14 39.76 10.59
CA GLU A 36 6.31 38.44 11.14
C GLU A 36 4.90 38.15 11.69
N GLY A 37 4.04 37.62 10.81
CA GLY A 37 2.71 37.21 11.19
C GLY A 37 2.90 36.40 12.45
N ILE A 38 2.16 36.77 13.48
CA ILE A 38 2.20 36.09 14.78
C ILE A 38 2.01 34.61 14.42
N TYR A 39 3.11 33.84 14.54
CA TYR A 39 3.07 32.40 14.31
C TYR A 39 2.11 31.83 15.34
N ASP A 40 0.92 31.48 14.90
CA ASP A 40 -0.06 30.74 15.69
C ASP A 40 0.24 29.24 15.48
N PRO A 41 0.81 28.57 16.46
CA PRO A 41 1.14 27.15 16.35
C PRO A 41 -0.11 26.26 16.18
N ASP A 42 -1.28 26.79 16.51
CA ASP A 42 -2.56 26.09 16.42
C ASP A 42 -3.29 26.38 15.09
N GLN A 43 -2.75 27.29 14.27
CA GLN A 43 -3.32 27.57 12.96
C GLN A 43 -3.23 26.34 12.06
N SER A 44 -4.37 25.87 11.58
CA SER A 44 -4.48 24.75 10.64
C SER A 44 -4.59 25.24 9.20
N TYR A 45 -3.92 24.53 8.30
CA TYR A 45 -3.90 24.82 6.87
C TYR A 45 -4.64 23.73 6.10
N LYS A 46 -5.43 24.15 5.12
CA LYS A 46 -6.17 23.23 4.26
C LYS A 46 -5.21 22.50 3.32
N VAL A 47 -5.31 21.17 3.27
CA VAL A 47 -4.58 20.31 2.33
C VAL A 47 -5.60 19.49 1.54
N VAL A 48 -5.58 19.62 0.22
CA VAL A 48 -6.38 18.80 -0.68
C VAL A 48 -5.53 17.64 -1.16
N VAL A 49 -5.96 16.43 -0.85
CA VAL A 49 -5.27 15.19 -1.20
C VAL A 49 -5.95 14.56 -2.40
N ASN A 50 -5.21 14.43 -3.51
CA ASN A 50 -5.65 13.71 -4.70
C ASN A 50 -4.94 12.36 -4.80
N GLY A 51 -5.61 11.36 -5.38
CA GLY A 51 -5.01 10.09 -5.77
C GLY A 51 -4.73 10.05 -7.26
N ILE A 52 -3.59 9.49 -7.65
CA ILE A 52 -3.26 9.11 -9.03
C ILE A 52 -3.25 7.58 -9.07
N ILE A 53 -4.16 7.01 -9.85
CA ILE A 53 -4.40 5.57 -9.83
C ILE A 53 -4.63 5.11 -11.27
N ASP A 54 -3.64 4.40 -11.84
CA ASP A 54 -3.63 4.05 -13.26
C ASP A 54 -4.61 2.94 -13.65
N SER A 55 -5.05 2.09 -12.72
CA SER A 55 -5.82 0.89 -13.08
C SER A 55 -6.73 0.34 -11.99
N LEU A 56 -7.18 1.18 -11.05
CA LEU A 56 -7.98 0.75 -9.90
C LEU A 56 -9.30 0.08 -10.26
N PHE A 57 -9.86 0.41 -11.41
CA PHE A 57 -11.27 0.16 -11.69
C PHE A 57 -11.53 -0.94 -12.71
N GLU A 58 -10.51 -1.70 -13.09
CA GLU A 58 -10.67 -2.90 -13.91
C GLU A 58 -11.18 -4.10 -13.08
N ASN A 59 -12.11 -3.88 -12.18
CA ASN A 59 -12.75 -4.98 -11.48
C ASN A 59 -14.11 -5.24 -12.11
N ASP A 60 -14.25 -6.39 -12.76
CA ASP A 60 -15.52 -6.84 -13.36
C ASP A 60 -16.58 -7.17 -12.30
N ASN A 61 -16.18 -7.27 -11.02
CA ASN A 61 -17.10 -7.51 -9.92
C ASN A 61 -17.70 -6.19 -9.42
N THR A 62 -18.96 -5.96 -9.75
CA THR A 62 -19.73 -4.75 -9.36
C THR A 62 -20.10 -4.70 -7.88
N ASP A 63 -19.95 -5.80 -7.16
CA ASP A 63 -20.38 -5.92 -5.76
C ASP A 63 -19.33 -5.42 -4.77
N VAL A 64 -18.09 -5.20 -5.21
CA VAL A 64 -17.01 -4.69 -4.38
C VAL A 64 -16.62 -3.27 -4.79
N LEU A 65 -16.42 -2.42 -3.78
CA LEU A 65 -16.02 -1.03 -3.95
C LEU A 65 -14.58 -0.82 -3.46
N PRO A 66 -13.80 0.04 -4.13
CA PRO A 66 -12.50 0.43 -3.61
C PRO A 66 -12.69 1.23 -2.33
N HIS A 67 -12.01 0.80 -1.29
CA HIS A 67 -12.01 1.43 0.03
C HIS A 67 -10.62 2.00 0.31
N CYS A 68 -10.57 3.29 0.66
CA CYS A 68 -9.34 4.02 0.91
C CYS A 68 -9.18 4.33 2.39
N ILE A 69 -7.97 4.09 2.90
CA ILE A 69 -7.55 4.52 4.23
C ILE A 69 -6.37 5.48 4.04
N VAL A 70 -6.43 6.64 4.68
CA VAL A 70 -5.33 7.62 4.70
C VAL A 70 -4.95 7.92 6.14
N SER A 71 -3.70 7.63 6.50
CA SER A 71 -3.11 7.95 7.80
C SER A 71 -2.15 9.12 7.67
N VAL A 72 -2.26 10.08 8.58
CA VAL A 72 -1.36 11.24 8.71
C VAL A 72 -0.39 10.96 9.84
N ILE A 73 0.89 10.89 9.53
CA ILE A 73 1.96 10.60 10.49
C ILE A 73 2.76 11.87 10.75
N ARG A 74 2.96 12.21 12.01
CA ARG A 74 3.86 13.28 12.46
C ARG A 74 4.78 12.72 13.55
N ASN A 75 6.10 12.93 13.44
CA ASN A 75 7.07 12.43 14.42
C ASN A 75 6.94 10.91 14.71
N ASN A 76 6.70 10.10 13.67
CA ASN A 76 6.42 8.66 13.76
C ASN A 76 5.15 8.27 14.54
N VAL A 77 4.27 9.20 14.85
CA VAL A 77 2.97 8.97 15.50
C VAL A 77 1.86 9.26 14.51
N GLU A 78 0.85 8.39 14.45
CA GLU A 78 -0.38 8.66 13.71
C GLU A 78 -1.18 9.74 14.45
N VAL A 79 -1.45 10.86 13.78
CA VAL A 79 -2.20 11.99 14.33
C VAL A 79 -3.63 12.07 13.82
N GLN A 80 -3.89 11.51 12.64
CA GLN A 80 -5.23 11.39 12.04
C GLN A 80 -5.28 10.13 11.17
N GLN A 81 -6.46 9.50 11.11
CA GLN A 81 -6.77 8.45 10.13
C GLN A 81 -8.16 8.69 9.56
N HIS A 82 -8.29 8.51 8.25
CA HIS A 82 -9.54 8.64 7.49
C HIS A 82 -9.77 7.35 6.71
N SER A 83 -11.02 6.90 6.70
CA SER A 83 -11.43 5.65 6.06
C SER A 83 -12.74 5.89 5.31
N PHE A 84 -12.78 5.60 4.02
CA PHE A 84 -13.93 5.90 3.15
C PHE A 84 -13.95 5.03 1.88
N PHE A 85 -15.13 4.85 1.29
CA PHE A 85 -15.27 4.24 -0.02
C PHE A 85 -15.09 5.28 -1.13
N ILE A 86 -14.40 4.88 -2.20
CA ILE A 86 -14.21 5.72 -3.39
C ILE A 86 -15.42 5.51 -4.31
N GLU A 87 -16.12 6.59 -4.64
CA GLU A 87 -17.23 6.55 -5.61
C GLU A 87 -16.71 6.30 -7.02
N THR A 88 -17.08 5.16 -7.60
CA THR A 88 -16.53 4.69 -8.87
C THR A 88 -17.19 5.30 -10.11
N THR A 89 -18.32 5.99 -9.98
CA THR A 89 -19.10 6.51 -11.11
C THR A 89 -18.36 7.52 -11.97
N ALA A 90 -17.42 8.29 -11.39
CA ALA A 90 -16.64 9.30 -12.11
C ALA A 90 -15.30 8.76 -12.67
N ALA A 91 -14.81 7.61 -12.21
CA ALA A 91 -13.42 7.19 -12.42
C ALA A 91 -13.22 6.14 -13.53
N ARG A 92 -14.31 5.59 -14.08
CA ARG A 92 -14.24 4.45 -15.03
C ARG A 92 -13.66 4.77 -16.42
N SER A 93 -13.37 6.01 -16.77
CA SER A 93 -13.08 6.33 -18.17
C SER A 93 -11.79 7.08 -18.48
N ILE A 94 -10.97 7.48 -17.51
CA ILE A 94 -9.79 8.31 -17.80
C ILE A 94 -8.55 7.79 -17.07
N LYS A 95 -7.60 7.26 -17.84
CA LYS A 95 -6.25 6.95 -17.41
C LYS A 95 -5.55 8.25 -16.94
N ASP A 96 -4.80 8.20 -15.85
CA ASP A 96 -4.06 9.34 -15.26
C ASP A 96 -4.94 10.44 -14.60
N MET A 97 -6.19 10.15 -14.25
CA MET A 97 -7.05 11.13 -13.60
C MET A 97 -6.67 11.35 -12.15
N LYS A 98 -6.43 12.62 -11.79
CA LYS A 98 -6.31 13.03 -10.39
C LYS A 98 -7.69 13.01 -9.75
N TYR A 99 -7.89 12.09 -8.82
CA TYR A 99 -9.14 11.95 -8.11
C TYR A 99 -9.04 12.62 -6.73
N PRO A 100 -9.92 13.59 -6.37
CA PRO A 100 -9.93 14.16 -5.04
C PRO A 100 -10.34 13.07 -4.03
N LEU A 101 -9.44 12.73 -3.11
CA LEU A 101 -9.68 11.74 -2.07
C LEU A 101 -10.30 12.38 -0.83
N LEU A 102 -9.62 13.38 -0.26
CA LEU A 102 -10.08 14.06 0.96
C LEU A 102 -9.44 15.44 1.13
N GLU A 103 -10.00 16.20 2.05
CA GLU A 103 -9.46 17.47 2.54
C GLU A 103 -9.01 17.28 3.99
N LEU A 104 -7.79 17.73 4.30
CA LEU A 104 -7.21 17.71 5.64
C LEU A 104 -7.04 19.15 6.14
N ASN A 105 -7.12 19.34 7.46
CA ASN A 105 -6.69 20.56 8.13
C ASN A 105 -5.56 20.20 9.09
N LEU A 106 -4.35 20.66 8.77
CA LEU A 106 -3.14 20.30 9.50
C LEU A 106 -2.37 21.55 9.92
N PRO A 107 -1.83 21.61 11.14
CA PRO A 107 -0.89 22.66 11.56
C PRO A 107 0.35 22.66 10.66
N SER A 108 1.13 23.74 10.71
CA SER A 108 2.43 23.77 10.05
C SER A 108 3.35 22.68 10.60
N GLY A 109 4.17 22.07 9.73
CA GLY A 109 5.08 21.00 10.13
C GLY A 109 5.37 19.99 9.02
N GLU A 110 6.12 18.97 9.39
CA GLU A 110 6.49 17.86 8.52
C GLU A 110 5.63 16.63 8.83
N TYR A 111 5.12 15.99 7.80
CA TYR A 111 4.22 14.86 7.85
C TYR A 111 4.59 13.79 6.81
N TYR A 112 4.10 12.59 7.02
CA TYR A 112 3.92 11.59 5.98
C TYR A 112 2.43 11.29 5.84
N LEU A 113 1.94 11.30 4.61
CA LEU A 113 0.63 10.74 4.27
C LEU A 113 0.87 9.31 3.79
N LEU A 114 0.29 8.36 4.49
CA LEU A 114 0.26 6.95 4.10
C LEU A 114 -1.13 6.64 3.61
N ALA A 115 -1.25 5.94 2.48
CA ALA A 115 -2.55 5.53 1.97
C ALA A 115 -2.55 4.05 1.57
N TRP A 116 -3.70 3.42 1.77
CA TRP A 116 -3.98 2.05 1.40
C TRP A 116 -5.34 1.98 0.71
N ILE A 117 -5.42 1.27 -0.40
CA ILE A 117 -6.68 0.97 -1.08
C ILE A 117 -6.78 -0.53 -1.23
N ASP A 118 -7.91 -1.09 -0.83
CA ASP A 118 -8.32 -2.46 -1.09
C ASP A 118 -9.79 -2.51 -1.57
N TYR A 119 -10.29 -3.68 -1.86
CA TYR A 119 -11.67 -3.86 -2.34
C TYR A 119 -12.51 -4.55 -1.28
N ARG A 120 -13.66 -3.95 -0.97
CA ARG A 120 -14.55 -4.38 0.11
C ARG A 120 -16.03 -4.31 -0.29
N ILE A 121 -16.85 -5.14 0.34
CA ILE A 121 -18.32 -5.03 0.31
C ILE A 121 -18.80 -4.20 1.51
N THR A 122 -18.10 -4.29 2.63
CA THR A 122 -18.36 -3.60 3.90
C THR A 122 -17.10 -2.87 4.36
N GLU A 123 -17.19 -2.16 5.50
CA GLU A 123 -16.00 -1.52 6.09
C GLU A 123 -14.89 -2.50 6.49
N ASP A 124 -15.25 -3.76 6.79
CA ASP A 124 -14.29 -4.79 7.10
C ASP A 124 -13.66 -5.39 5.85
N SER A 125 -12.33 -5.34 5.73
CA SER A 125 -11.63 -6.03 4.66
C SER A 125 -11.67 -7.55 4.84
N PRO A 126 -12.04 -8.31 3.80
CA PRO A 126 -11.98 -9.76 3.87
C PRO A 126 -10.53 -10.28 3.89
N TYR A 127 -9.56 -9.50 3.38
CA TYR A 127 -8.19 -9.95 3.12
C TYR A 127 -7.14 -9.31 4.02
N TYR A 128 -7.40 -8.10 4.56
CA TYR A 128 -6.38 -7.29 5.24
C TYR A 128 -6.81 -6.83 6.62
N ILE A 129 -5.84 -6.67 7.49
CA ILE A 129 -5.92 -5.98 8.78
C ILE A 129 -5.16 -4.65 8.57
N THR A 130 -5.87 -3.53 8.62
CA THR A 130 -5.40 -2.21 8.17
C THR A 130 -5.46 -1.12 9.25
N GLU A 131 -5.63 -1.49 10.53
CA GLU A 131 -5.65 -0.53 11.63
C GLU A 131 -4.32 0.26 11.74
N ASN A 132 -3.23 -0.31 11.24
CA ASN A 132 -1.93 0.34 11.21
C ASN A 132 -1.29 0.17 9.83
N LEU A 133 -1.19 1.26 9.06
CA LEU A 133 -0.59 1.23 7.72
C LEU A 133 0.93 1.01 7.73
N ARG A 134 1.57 1.06 8.88
CA ARG A 134 2.97 0.62 9.03
C ARG A 134 3.12 -0.89 9.25
N SER A 135 2.01 -1.61 9.37
CA SER A 135 1.98 -3.06 9.50
C SER A 135 0.65 -3.61 9.00
N VAL A 136 0.32 -3.33 7.73
CA VAL A 136 -0.82 -3.96 7.07
C VAL A 136 -0.58 -5.46 7.01
N ARG A 137 -1.48 -6.25 7.57
CA ARG A 137 -1.35 -7.71 7.63
C ARG A 137 -2.31 -8.38 6.67
N MET A 138 -1.85 -9.44 6.04
CA MET A 138 -2.71 -10.32 5.25
C MET A 138 -3.36 -11.35 6.20
N LYS A 139 -4.66 -11.58 6.05
CA LYS A 139 -5.35 -12.66 6.75
C LYS A 139 -4.91 -13.98 6.13
N SER A 140 -4.27 -14.84 6.90
CA SER A 140 -3.60 -16.07 6.42
C SER A 140 -4.55 -17.13 5.88
N GLU A 141 -5.82 -17.07 6.26
CA GLU A 141 -6.83 -18.09 5.92
C GLU A 141 -7.48 -17.87 4.54
N VAL A 142 -7.18 -16.74 3.89
CA VAL A 142 -7.80 -16.38 2.63
C VAL A 142 -6.78 -16.40 1.50
N ALA A 143 -6.91 -17.38 0.62
CA ALA A 143 -6.19 -17.47 -0.65
C ALA A 143 -7.02 -16.85 -1.78
N GLY A 144 -6.38 -16.36 -2.85
CA GLY A 144 -7.05 -15.94 -4.07
C GLY A 144 -6.53 -14.67 -4.71
N MET A 145 -7.00 -14.42 -5.92
CA MET A 145 -6.61 -13.29 -6.78
C MET A 145 -7.31 -11.97 -6.43
N ASP A 146 -8.39 -12.02 -5.67
CA ASP A 146 -9.20 -10.83 -5.33
C ASP A 146 -8.56 -9.96 -4.24
N LYS A 147 -7.38 -10.35 -3.75
CA LYS A 147 -6.57 -9.60 -2.78
C LYS A 147 -5.93 -8.33 -3.35
N LYS A 148 -6.43 -7.79 -4.45
CA LYS A 148 -5.88 -6.55 -5.04
C LYS A 148 -5.81 -5.44 -4.00
N ALA A 149 -4.64 -4.78 -3.91
CA ALA A 149 -4.43 -3.63 -3.04
C ALA A 149 -3.39 -2.67 -3.63
N TYR A 150 -3.47 -1.43 -3.19
CA TYR A 150 -2.57 -0.36 -3.60
C TYR A 150 -2.11 0.42 -2.37
N ALA A 151 -0.88 0.87 -2.41
CA ALA A 151 -0.27 1.66 -1.36
C ALA A 151 0.29 2.95 -1.93
N ALA A 152 0.27 4.02 -1.14
CA ALA A 152 0.96 5.26 -1.46
C ALA A 152 1.60 5.86 -0.22
N VAL A 153 2.71 6.58 -0.41
CA VAL A 153 3.38 7.35 0.62
C VAL A 153 3.82 8.68 0.04
N LEU A 154 3.57 9.76 0.78
CA LEU A 154 3.97 11.10 0.40
C LEU A 154 4.55 11.85 1.62
N PRO A 155 5.81 12.30 1.59
CA PRO A 155 6.30 13.31 2.52
C PRO A 155 5.61 14.64 2.22
N LEU A 156 5.12 15.32 3.26
CA LEU A 156 4.38 16.57 3.16
C LEU A 156 4.94 17.57 4.16
N THR A 157 5.32 18.77 3.67
CA THR A 157 5.71 19.89 4.51
C THR A 157 4.69 21.00 4.37
N ILE A 158 4.15 21.47 5.48
CA ILE A 158 3.20 22.58 5.55
C ILE A 158 3.90 23.79 6.14
N PHE A 159 3.96 24.86 5.35
CA PHE A 159 4.61 26.12 5.75
C PHE A 159 3.61 27.10 6.36
N PRO A 160 4.02 27.90 7.36
CA PRO A 160 3.16 28.87 8.03
C PRO A 160 2.56 29.96 7.10
N ASP A 161 3.24 30.24 5.99
CA ASP A 161 2.89 31.32 5.07
C ASP A 161 2.07 30.86 3.85
N SER A 162 1.48 29.67 3.87
CA SER A 162 0.70 29.14 2.75
C SER A 162 -0.76 29.62 2.85
N PRO A 163 -1.14 30.77 2.27
CA PRO A 163 -2.46 31.38 2.46
C PRO A 163 -3.58 30.63 1.72
N ILE A 164 -3.24 29.81 0.77
CA ILE A 164 -4.17 29.02 -0.06
C ILE A 164 -3.84 27.56 0.16
N GLY A 165 -4.86 26.74 0.40
CA GLY A 165 -4.70 25.31 0.65
C GLY A 165 -3.69 24.63 -0.27
N GLN A 166 -2.87 23.77 0.29
CA GLN A 166 -1.89 23.00 -0.45
C GLN A 166 -2.57 21.82 -1.15
N ILE A 167 -2.22 21.59 -2.41
CA ILE A 167 -2.69 20.42 -3.17
C ILE A 167 -1.54 19.41 -3.23
N CYS A 168 -1.79 18.19 -2.83
CA CYS A 168 -0.84 17.10 -2.93
C CYS A 168 -1.44 15.89 -3.66
N ASN A 169 -0.57 15.07 -4.27
CA ASN A 169 -0.98 13.91 -5.04
C ASN A 169 -0.31 12.66 -4.47
N LEU A 170 -1.11 11.64 -4.20
CA LEU A 170 -0.66 10.32 -3.80
C LEU A 170 -0.55 9.43 -5.04
N ASP A 171 0.66 9.00 -5.37
CA ASP A 171 0.92 8.05 -6.44
C ASP A 171 0.80 6.63 -5.90
N PHE A 172 -0.26 5.94 -6.28
CA PHE A 172 -0.54 4.59 -5.84
C PHE A 172 0.22 3.55 -6.69
N TYR A 173 0.74 2.56 -6.01
CA TYR A 173 1.39 1.38 -6.61
C TYR A 173 0.88 0.12 -5.94
N SER A 174 0.89 -1.03 -6.66
CA SER A 174 0.56 -2.32 -6.05
C SER A 174 1.73 -2.83 -5.22
N PRO A 175 1.55 -3.10 -3.92
CA PRO A 175 2.55 -3.76 -3.08
C PRO A 175 2.53 -5.29 -3.25
N LEU A 176 1.74 -5.80 -4.20
CA LEU A 176 1.51 -7.22 -4.40
C LEU A 176 2.13 -7.70 -5.71
N SER A 177 2.51 -8.96 -5.76
CA SER A 177 2.65 -9.75 -6.97
C SER A 177 1.63 -10.88 -6.95
N SER A 178 1.12 -11.25 -8.10
CA SER A 178 0.20 -12.37 -8.21
C SER A 178 0.78 -13.49 -9.06
N TYR A 179 0.33 -14.70 -8.80
CA TYR A 179 0.68 -15.86 -9.61
C TYR A 179 -0.51 -16.77 -9.86
N THR A 180 -0.45 -17.49 -10.96
CA THR A 180 -1.34 -18.61 -11.27
C THR A 180 -0.51 -19.83 -11.62
N LEU A 181 -0.74 -20.94 -10.95
CA LEU A 181 -0.15 -22.24 -11.25
C LEU A 181 -1.11 -23.03 -12.13
N THR A 182 -0.62 -23.49 -13.28
CA THR A 182 -1.37 -24.35 -14.19
C THR A 182 -0.67 -25.67 -14.38
N THR A 183 -1.42 -26.73 -14.70
CA THR A 183 -0.86 -28.06 -15.00
C THR A 183 -1.76 -28.78 -16.00
N ASP A 184 -1.23 -29.84 -16.58
CA ASP A 184 -2.00 -30.82 -17.34
C ASP A 184 -2.37 -31.98 -16.41
N LEU A 185 -3.67 -32.30 -16.33
CA LEU A 185 -4.19 -33.43 -15.57
C LEU A 185 -4.94 -34.36 -16.50
N LYS A 186 -4.88 -35.66 -16.23
CA LYS A 186 -5.67 -36.64 -16.95
C LYS A 186 -7.13 -36.55 -16.51
N GLU A 187 -8.06 -36.41 -17.45
CA GLU A 187 -9.50 -36.31 -17.14
C GLU A 187 -10.02 -37.51 -16.32
N GLU A 188 -9.47 -38.69 -16.56
CA GLU A 188 -9.82 -39.93 -15.86
C GLU A 188 -9.51 -39.91 -14.36
N SER A 189 -8.55 -39.04 -13.96
CA SER A 189 -8.13 -38.88 -12.56
C SER A 189 -8.81 -37.76 -11.84
N LEU A 190 -9.73 -37.03 -12.51
CA LEU A 190 -10.38 -35.85 -11.95
C LEU A 190 -11.60 -36.24 -11.12
N ASP A 191 -11.63 -35.68 -9.91
CA ASP A 191 -12.77 -35.72 -9.01
C ASP A 191 -13.29 -34.27 -8.81
N GLU A 192 -14.60 -34.09 -8.71
CA GLU A 192 -15.23 -32.78 -8.52
C GLU A 192 -14.76 -32.03 -7.25
N ARG A 193 -14.07 -32.70 -6.33
CA ARG A 193 -13.57 -32.16 -5.05
C ARG A 193 -12.06 -32.22 -4.89
N MET A 194 -11.34 -32.09 -5.99
CA MET A 194 -9.87 -32.03 -5.89
C MET A 194 -9.42 -30.79 -5.16
N THR A 195 -8.43 -30.96 -4.32
CA THR A 195 -7.83 -29.91 -3.51
C THR A 195 -6.35 -29.80 -3.80
N ALA A 196 -5.86 -28.59 -4.03
CA ALA A 196 -4.43 -28.32 -4.10
C ALA A 196 -3.90 -27.89 -2.74
N ILE A 197 -2.76 -28.45 -2.35
CA ILE A 197 -2.03 -28.12 -1.13
C ILE A 197 -0.66 -27.57 -1.53
N LEU A 198 -0.41 -26.32 -1.22
CA LEU A 198 0.84 -25.64 -1.51
C LEU A 198 1.64 -25.48 -0.22
N THR A 199 2.85 -26.03 -0.19
CA THR A 199 3.79 -25.83 0.92
C THR A 199 4.89 -24.88 0.47
N TYR A 200 4.85 -23.64 0.95
CA TYR A 200 5.90 -22.68 0.67
C TYR A 200 7.18 -23.05 1.39
N LYS A 201 8.32 -22.90 0.72
CA LYS A 201 9.63 -23.15 1.28
C LYS A 201 10.29 -21.83 1.64
N GLY A 202 10.69 -21.68 2.90
CA GLY A 202 11.26 -20.44 3.39
C GLY A 202 10.20 -19.49 3.99
N TYR A 203 10.32 -18.19 3.74
CA TYR A 203 9.52 -17.17 4.39
C TYR A 203 8.51 -16.54 3.43
N LEU A 204 7.23 -16.70 3.74
CA LEU A 204 6.14 -16.06 3.01
C LEU A 204 5.78 -14.72 3.67
N PRO A 205 5.90 -13.57 2.98
CA PRO A 205 5.55 -12.28 3.54
C PRO A 205 4.05 -12.18 3.87
N VAL A 206 3.71 -11.79 5.10
CA VAL A 206 2.32 -11.65 5.58
C VAL A 206 1.99 -10.27 6.14
N ALA A 207 2.98 -9.38 6.24
CA ALA A 207 2.74 -7.99 6.64
C ALA A 207 3.61 -7.02 5.84
N TYR A 208 3.07 -5.82 5.61
CA TYR A 208 3.67 -4.78 4.78
C TYR A 208 3.63 -3.42 5.47
N ASP A 209 4.75 -2.70 5.49
CA ASP A 209 4.85 -1.31 5.96
C ASP A 209 4.77 -0.36 4.76
N VAL A 210 3.69 0.40 4.68
CA VAL A 210 3.45 1.36 3.60
C VAL A 210 4.52 2.46 3.59
N LEU A 211 4.98 2.92 4.78
CA LEU A 211 5.97 3.98 4.88
C LEU A 211 7.31 3.59 4.25
N SER A 212 7.80 2.41 4.56
CA SER A 212 9.10 1.93 4.05
C SER A 212 8.99 1.20 2.70
N GLY A 213 7.79 0.81 2.28
CA GLY A 213 7.59 0.01 1.07
C GLY A 213 8.16 -1.41 1.21
N ARG A 214 8.13 -2.01 2.42
CA ARG A 214 8.78 -3.29 2.72
C ARG A 214 7.86 -4.25 3.46
N CYS A 215 8.11 -5.54 3.24
CA CYS A 215 7.54 -6.59 4.06
C CYS A 215 8.20 -6.57 5.45
N VAL A 216 7.38 -6.60 6.51
CA VAL A 216 7.84 -6.45 7.91
C VAL A 216 7.56 -7.68 8.77
N ALA A 217 6.76 -8.63 8.27
CA ALA A 217 6.57 -9.93 8.90
C ALA A 217 6.37 -11.03 7.85
N SER A 218 6.71 -12.27 8.21
CA SER A 218 6.57 -13.42 7.34
C SER A 218 6.28 -14.68 8.16
N LEU A 219 5.63 -15.66 7.51
CA LEU A 219 5.45 -17.02 8.04
C LEU A 219 6.53 -17.94 7.49
N ALA A 220 7.08 -18.82 8.32
CA ALA A 220 8.06 -19.81 7.91
C ALA A 220 7.36 -21.07 7.41
N ASN A 221 7.65 -21.47 6.17
CA ASN A 221 7.16 -22.70 5.51
C ASN A 221 5.63 -22.93 5.66
N PRO A 222 4.77 -21.92 5.40
CA PRO A 222 3.33 -22.11 5.56
C PRO A 222 2.79 -23.06 4.50
N THR A 223 1.72 -23.75 4.87
CA THR A 223 0.95 -24.59 3.95
C THR A 223 -0.42 -23.93 3.71
N MET A 224 -0.81 -23.81 2.44
CA MET A 224 -2.06 -23.25 2.01
C MET A 224 -2.88 -24.30 1.27
N ARG A 225 -4.19 -24.29 1.50
CA ARG A 225 -5.14 -25.19 0.84
C ARG A 225 -6.01 -24.40 -0.14
N TYR A 226 -6.16 -24.91 -1.33
CA TYR A 226 -6.99 -24.36 -2.40
C TYR A 226 -8.03 -25.39 -2.80
N ASP A 227 -9.29 -25.12 -2.52
CA ASP A 227 -10.41 -26.02 -2.86
C ASP A 227 -10.93 -25.69 -4.27
N GLY A 228 -11.11 -26.74 -5.05
CA GLY A 228 -11.66 -26.65 -6.40
C GLY A 228 -10.62 -26.27 -7.46
N ILE A 229 -10.09 -27.29 -8.14
CA ILE A 229 -9.26 -27.11 -9.32
C ILE A 229 -10.15 -26.78 -10.51
N GLN A 230 -9.87 -25.68 -11.18
CA GLN A 230 -10.70 -25.21 -12.31
C GLN A 230 -10.04 -25.54 -13.64
N LYS A 231 -10.84 -26.04 -14.59
CA LYS A 231 -10.38 -26.23 -15.97
C LYS A 231 -10.53 -24.91 -16.73
N GLU A 232 -9.44 -24.41 -17.27
CA GLU A 232 -9.43 -23.27 -18.18
C GLU A 232 -8.84 -23.70 -19.52
N ARG A 233 -9.68 -23.80 -20.56
CA ARG A 233 -9.34 -24.29 -21.90
C ARG A 233 -8.79 -25.72 -21.85
N ASP A 234 -7.49 -25.87 -22.12
CA ASP A 234 -6.76 -27.13 -22.16
C ASP A 234 -5.91 -27.40 -20.89
N LYS A 235 -5.96 -26.52 -19.90
CA LYS A 235 -5.18 -26.60 -18.66
C LYS A 235 -6.03 -26.53 -17.42
N TYR A 236 -5.47 -26.93 -16.29
CA TYR A 236 -6.10 -26.85 -14.99
C TYR A 236 -5.39 -25.80 -14.15
N ILE A 237 -6.15 -24.87 -13.57
CA ILE A 237 -5.67 -23.92 -12.57
C ILE A 237 -5.61 -24.65 -11.23
N VAL A 238 -4.39 -24.85 -10.74
CA VAL A 238 -4.13 -25.52 -9.46
C VAL A 238 -4.28 -24.55 -8.30
N ALA A 239 -3.75 -23.34 -8.45
CA ALA A 239 -3.82 -22.28 -7.46
C ALA A 239 -3.58 -20.92 -8.09
N SER A 240 -4.19 -19.90 -7.52
CA SER A 240 -3.93 -18.50 -7.85
C SER A 240 -3.93 -17.67 -6.57
N ASP A 241 -2.91 -16.83 -6.37
CA ASP A 241 -2.80 -16.00 -5.16
C ASP A 241 -2.01 -14.71 -5.38
N CYS A 242 -2.15 -13.79 -4.41
CA CYS A 242 -1.43 -12.53 -4.33
C CYS A 242 -0.56 -12.49 -3.06
N LEU A 243 0.67 -12.04 -3.18
CA LEU A 243 1.64 -12.00 -2.09
C LEU A 243 2.27 -10.62 -1.97
N PHE A 244 2.59 -10.19 -0.74
CA PHE A 244 3.33 -8.96 -0.52
C PHE A 244 4.74 -9.02 -1.11
N MET A 245 5.15 -7.89 -1.72
CA MET A 245 6.47 -7.72 -2.31
C MET A 245 7.12 -6.44 -1.82
N ASN A 246 8.41 -6.48 -1.56
CA ASN A 246 9.18 -5.26 -1.33
C ASN A 246 9.19 -4.40 -2.60
N LYS A 247 8.90 -3.10 -2.47
CA LYS A 247 8.89 -2.16 -3.59
C LYS A 247 10.21 -2.19 -4.36
N GLY A 248 10.13 -2.38 -5.68
CA GLY A 248 11.29 -2.39 -6.59
C GLY A 248 12.25 -3.57 -6.40
N LYS A 249 11.82 -4.67 -5.78
CA LYS A 249 12.62 -5.88 -5.64
C LYS A 249 11.98 -7.07 -6.32
N ILE A 250 12.83 -7.97 -6.82
CA ILE A 250 12.45 -9.28 -7.30
C ILE A 250 12.75 -10.27 -6.16
N SER A 251 11.81 -11.17 -5.88
CA SER A 251 11.98 -12.23 -4.88
C SER A 251 11.72 -13.59 -5.51
N SER A 252 12.50 -14.59 -5.14
CA SER A 252 12.23 -15.98 -5.51
C SER A 252 11.16 -16.56 -4.58
N LEU A 253 10.21 -17.28 -5.16
CA LEU A 253 9.24 -18.08 -4.45
C LEU A 253 9.47 -19.55 -4.76
N ASP A 254 9.69 -20.33 -3.71
CA ASP A 254 9.87 -21.77 -3.79
C ASP A 254 8.74 -22.48 -3.05
N MET A 255 8.17 -23.51 -3.66
CA MET A 255 7.07 -24.27 -3.06
C MET A 255 7.01 -25.71 -3.57
N GLY A 256 6.37 -26.58 -2.79
CA GLY A 256 5.86 -27.86 -3.22
C GLY A 256 4.37 -27.80 -3.48
N VAL A 257 3.87 -28.59 -4.43
CA VAL A 257 2.44 -28.69 -4.75
C VAL A 257 2.01 -30.14 -4.70
N MET A 258 0.91 -30.40 -4.02
CA MET A 258 0.23 -31.69 -4.00
C MET A 258 -1.23 -31.49 -4.40
N ILE A 259 -1.79 -32.43 -5.14
CA ILE A 259 -3.22 -32.47 -5.46
C ILE A 259 -3.80 -33.71 -4.82
N GLY A 260 -4.78 -33.52 -3.96
CA GLY A 260 -5.56 -34.57 -3.30
C GLY A 260 -6.91 -34.77 -3.95
N ASN A 261 -7.43 -36.00 -3.90
CA ASN A 261 -8.78 -36.36 -4.32
C ASN A 261 -9.76 -36.23 -3.12
N SER A 262 -11.06 -36.42 -3.39
CA SER A 262 -12.13 -36.37 -2.39
C SER A 262 -12.01 -37.41 -1.27
N LYS A 263 -11.23 -38.48 -1.48
CA LYS A 263 -10.97 -39.55 -0.50
C LYS A 263 -9.76 -39.27 0.39
N GLY A 264 -9.07 -38.10 0.19
CA GLY A 264 -7.90 -37.70 0.94
C GLY A 264 -6.57 -38.29 0.41
N GLY A 265 -6.59 -39.06 -0.67
CA GLY A 265 -5.37 -39.57 -1.32
C GLY A 265 -4.67 -38.50 -2.14
N ILE A 266 -3.35 -38.45 -2.14
CA ILE A 266 -2.55 -37.57 -3.02
C ILE A 266 -2.41 -38.27 -4.38
N VAL A 267 -2.89 -37.63 -5.43
CA VAL A 267 -2.90 -38.18 -6.80
C VAL A 267 -1.82 -37.54 -7.69
N TYR A 268 -1.45 -36.29 -7.45
CA TYR A 268 -0.39 -35.58 -8.17
C TYR A 268 0.55 -34.86 -7.22
N HIS A 269 1.82 -34.78 -7.59
CA HIS A 269 2.84 -34.14 -6.76
C HIS A 269 3.93 -33.46 -7.59
N ALA A 270 4.27 -32.23 -7.23
CA ALA A 270 5.46 -31.51 -7.67
C ALA A 270 6.25 -31.06 -6.43
N PRO A 271 7.38 -31.70 -6.10
CA PRO A 271 8.07 -31.50 -4.83
C PRO A 271 8.74 -30.14 -4.71
N SER A 272 9.07 -29.51 -5.82
CA SER A 272 9.74 -28.21 -5.84
C SER A 272 9.46 -27.44 -7.12
N ILE A 273 8.92 -26.25 -6.95
CA ILE A 273 8.68 -25.29 -8.02
C ILE A 273 9.33 -23.99 -7.58
N SER A 274 10.10 -23.37 -8.48
CA SER A 274 10.70 -22.06 -8.23
C SER A 274 10.34 -21.10 -9.34
N PHE A 275 10.04 -19.85 -8.98
CA PHE A 275 9.86 -18.75 -9.91
C PHE A 275 10.05 -17.40 -9.22
N SER A 276 10.34 -16.36 -10.01
CA SER A 276 10.57 -15.02 -9.49
C SER A 276 9.29 -14.18 -9.53
N LEU A 277 9.05 -13.42 -8.47
CA LEU A 277 7.96 -12.48 -8.33
C LEU A 277 8.49 -11.04 -8.29
N GLU A 278 7.73 -10.12 -8.86
CA GLU A 278 7.99 -8.68 -8.83
C GLU A 278 6.68 -7.95 -8.52
N ALA A 279 6.73 -6.87 -7.73
CA ALA A 279 5.54 -6.08 -7.39
C ALA A 279 4.81 -5.58 -8.64
N ALA A 280 3.48 -5.53 -8.58
CA ALA A 280 2.58 -5.16 -9.66
C ALA A 280 2.62 -6.08 -10.90
N ARG A 281 3.18 -7.29 -10.78
CA ARG A 281 3.21 -8.25 -11.88
C ARG A 281 2.43 -9.52 -11.56
N HIS A 282 1.81 -10.08 -12.60
CA HIS A 282 1.19 -11.40 -12.60
C HIS A 282 2.07 -12.39 -13.36
N ILE A 283 2.25 -13.59 -12.80
CA ILE A 283 3.03 -14.67 -13.41
C ILE A 283 2.17 -15.92 -13.51
N THR A 284 2.01 -16.44 -14.72
CA THR A 284 1.45 -17.77 -14.93
C THR A 284 2.58 -18.78 -15.07
N LYS A 285 2.62 -19.77 -14.20
CA LYS A 285 3.63 -20.83 -14.19
C LYS A 285 2.96 -22.17 -14.48
N HIS A 286 3.35 -22.80 -15.58
CA HIS A 286 3.00 -24.19 -15.85
C HIS A 286 3.89 -25.12 -15.02
N VAL A 287 3.28 -26.12 -14.39
CA VAL A 287 3.91 -27.07 -13.48
C VAL A 287 3.72 -28.48 -14.02
N GLU A 288 4.83 -29.17 -14.25
CA GLU A 288 4.81 -30.60 -14.53
C GLU A 288 4.66 -31.35 -13.20
N MET A 289 3.61 -32.16 -13.10
CA MET A 289 3.32 -32.93 -11.89
C MET A 289 3.45 -34.42 -12.15
N ALA A 290 4.09 -35.13 -11.20
CA ALA A 290 4.13 -36.57 -11.21
C ALA A 290 2.75 -37.13 -10.86
N ASP A 291 2.23 -38.02 -11.70
CA ASP A 291 1.04 -38.82 -11.46
C ASP A 291 1.39 -39.98 -10.52
N LEU A 292 0.83 -40.00 -9.32
CA LEU A 292 1.09 -41.03 -8.30
C LEU A 292 0.11 -42.20 -8.39
N GLY A 293 -0.94 -42.11 -9.22
CA GLY A 293 -2.02 -43.10 -9.29
C GLY A 293 -2.89 -43.15 -8.02
N GLU A 294 -3.93 -43.97 -8.05
CA GLU A 294 -4.88 -44.07 -6.91
C GLU A 294 -4.31 -44.82 -5.69
N SER A 295 -3.12 -45.41 -5.73
CA SER A 295 -2.64 -46.37 -4.74
C SER A 295 -1.71 -45.83 -3.66
N ASN A 296 -1.32 -44.55 -3.70
CA ASN A 296 -0.41 -44.01 -2.70
C ASN A 296 -1.19 -43.16 -1.65
N ILE A 297 -1.86 -43.87 -0.74
CA ILE A 297 -2.27 -43.27 0.54
C ILE A 297 -0.99 -43.03 1.33
N ILE A 298 -0.52 -41.79 1.34
CA ILE A 298 0.48 -41.37 2.31
C ILE A 298 -0.29 -41.20 3.62
N ASP A 299 -0.22 -42.24 4.47
CA ASP A 299 -0.71 -42.24 5.83
C ASP A 299 0.13 -41.24 6.64
N GLY A 300 -0.25 -39.98 6.55
CA GLY A 300 0.36 -38.87 7.27
C GLY A 300 -0.76 -37.92 7.67
N GLU A 301 -1.22 -38.04 8.91
CA GLU A 301 -2.01 -36.97 9.53
C GLU A 301 -1.23 -35.65 9.36
N ILE A 302 -1.76 -34.77 8.51
CA ILE A 302 -1.29 -33.38 8.47
C ILE A 302 -1.95 -32.67 9.65
N THR A 303 -1.50 -32.97 10.87
CA THR A 303 -1.76 -32.17 12.05
C THR A 303 -0.73 -31.05 12.10
N GLY A 304 -0.92 -30.02 11.29
CA GLY A 304 -0.15 -28.79 11.38
C GLY A 304 -0.94 -27.79 12.21
N GLU A 305 -0.76 -27.77 13.51
CA GLU A 305 -1.05 -26.58 14.31
C GLU A 305 -0.16 -25.45 13.79
N ILE A 306 -0.80 -24.34 13.39
CA ILE A 306 -0.07 -23.15 12.91
C ILE A 306 0.41 -22.41 14.16
N ASP A 307 1.64 -22.64 14.58
CA ASP A 307 2.31 -21.83 15.58
C ASP A 307 2.65 -20.45 14.97
N ILE A 308 1.87 -19.44 15.33
CA ILE A 308 2.18 -18.05 15.00
C ILE A 308 3.23 -17.58 16.02
N ILE A 309 4.49 -17.58 15.61
CA ILE A 309 5.56 -16.94 16.38
C ILE A 309 5.57 -15.46 15.99
N ILE A 310 5.07 -14.61 16.88
CA ILE A 310 5.21 -13.14 16.79
C ILE A 310 6.53 -12.79 17.49
N ASN A 311 7.52 -12.35 16.73
CA ASN A 311 8.75 -11.71 17.25
C ASN A 311 8.63 -10.20 17.16
#